data_72b3d01d50ce5b9babaca8109ed717d1
#
_entry.id   72b3d01d50ce5b9babaca8109ed717d1
#
_cell.length_a   1.000
_cell.length_b   1.000
_cell.length_c   1.000
_cell.angle_alpha   90.00
_cell.angle_beta   90.00
_cell.angle_gamma   90.00
#
_symmetry.space_group_name_H-M   'P 1'
#
loop_
_entity.id
_entity.type
_entity.pdbx_description
1 polymer ?
#
loop_
_entity_poly.entity_id
_entity_poly.type
_entity_poly.pdbx_seq_one_letter_code
_entity_poly.pdbx_strand_id
1 'polypeptide(L)'
;MFSLAGLRKIKEEGVTFQSHIDGHKIFMGPEESMQIQSNLGSTIAMAFDECAPAKADRKYIQNSVDRTYRWLERCKKEMARLNSLPDTVNPEQMLFGIDQGGVFNDIRIDHAKRISELDLDGYAVGGLAVGETHEEMYDVLDNVVPYLPKDKPTYLMGCLLYTSPSPRDRTRS
;
A
#
# COMPACT_ATOMS: atom_id res chain seq x y z
N MET A 1 -9.65 0.52 -3.97
CA MET A 1 -9.83 -0.51 -5.01
C MET A 1 -10.55 -1.78 -4.54
N PHE A 2 -10.77 -1.96 -3.25
CA PHE A 2 -11.50 -3.10 -2.68
C PHE A 2 -12.91 -3.25 -3.25
N SER A 3 -13.66 -2.17 -3.26
CA SER A 3 -15.05 -2.10 -3.77
C SER A 3 -15.20 -2.40 -5.27
N LEU A 4 -14.10 -2.44 -6.01
CA LEU A 4 -14.11 -2.67 -7.46
C LEU A 4 -13.69 -4.09 -7.86
N ALA A 5 -13.67 -5.05 -6.93
CA ALA A 5 -13.15 -6.40 -7.19
C ALA A 5 -13.78 -7.09 -8.41
N GLY A 6 -15.09 -6.91 -8.66
CA GLY A 6 -15.79 -7.46 -9.82
C GLY A 6 -15.61 -6.66 -11.13
N LEU A 7 -15.04 -5.45 -11.05
CA LEU A 7 -14.94 -4.51 -12.18
C LEU A 7 -13.50 -4.21 -12.58
N ARG A 8 -12.54 -4.90 -11.97
CA ARG A 8 -11.10 -4.68 -12.20
C ARG A 8 -10.42 -5.86 -12.87
N LYS A 9 -9.41 -5.59 -13.66
CA LYS A 9 -8.48 -6.57 -14.20
C LYS A 9 -7.06 -6.18 -13.82
N ILE A 10 -6.41 -7.05 -13.04
CA ILE A 10 -5.03 -6.85 -12.59
C ILE A 10 -4.11 -7.56 -13.56
N LYS A 11 -3.05 -6.87 -13.97
CA LYS A 11 -1.95 -7.38 -14.77
C LYS A 11 -0.62 -6.89 -14.20
N GLU A 12 0.49 -7.32 -14.79
CA GLU A 12 1.82 -6.87 -14.37
C GLU A 12 2.02 -5.37 -14.61
N GLU A 13 1.45 -4.83 -15.68
CA GLU A 13 1.58 -3.41 -16.04
C GLU A 13 0.82 -2.50 -15.07
N GLY A 14 -0.28 -2.97 -14.50
CA GLY A 14 -1.18 -2.20 -13.64
C GLY A 14 -2.58 -2.79 -13.60
N VAL A 15 -3.54 -1.95 -13.25
CA VAL A 15 -4.96 -2.33 -13.07
C VAL A 15 -5.83 -1.56 -14.04
N THR A 16 -6.68 -2.28 -14.78
CA THR A 16 -7.77 -1.66 -15.54
C THR A 16 -9.07 -1.87 -14.78
N PHE A 17 -9.83 -0.81 -14.58
CA PHE A 17 -11.13 -0.85 -13.92
C PHE A 17 -12.15 0.06 -14.62
N GLN A 18 -13.42 -0.08 -14.27
CA GLN A 18 -14.47 0.77 -14.80
C GLN A 18 -14.84 1.86 -13.81
N SER A 19 -14.99 3.08 -14.30
CA SER A 19 -15.55 4.20 -13.53
C SER A 19 -16.96 3.85 -13.07
N HIS A 20 -17.25 4.11 -11.80
CA HIS A 20 -18.60 3.92 -11.26
C HIS A 20 -19.58 5.04 -11.65
N ILE A 21 -19.08 6.13 -12.24
CA ILE A 21 -19.87 7.29 -12.65
C ILE A 21 -20.48 7.05 -14.04
N ASP A 22 -19.65 6.63 -14.99
CA ASP A 22 -20.01 6.57 -16.42
C ASP A 22 -19.59 5.26 -17.11
N GLY A 23 -18.97 4.34 -16.36
CA GLY A 23 -18.56 3.03 -16.85
C GLY A 23 -17.35 3.02 -17.79
N HIS A 24 -16.71 4.18 -18.04
CA HIS A 24 -15.53 4.17 -18.90
C HIS A 24 -14.36 3.42 -18.25
N LYS A 25 -13.48 2.86 -19.08
CA LYS A 25 -12.31 2.11 -18.62
C LYS A 25 -11.20 3.07 -18.25
N ILE A 26 -10.66 2.87 -17.05
CA ILE A 26 -9.51 3.60 -16.51
C ILE A 26 -8.37 2.59 -16.33
N PHE A 27 -7.19 2.95 -16.80
CA PHE A 27 -5.96 2.26 -16.46
C PHE A 27 -5.22 3.03 -15.38
N MET A 28 -4.64 2.30 -14.41
CA MET A 28 -3.78 2.85 -13.38
C MET A 28 -2.67 1.85 -13.07
N GLY A 29 -1.45 2.28 -13.21
CA GLY A 29 -0.25 1.57 -12.81
C GLY A 29 0.56 2.38 -11.80
N PRO A 30 1.74 1.89 -11.45
CA PRO A 30 2.64 2.59 -10.54
C PRO A 30 2.97 4.02 -10.99
N GLU A 31 3.29 4.20 -12.25
CA GLU A 31 3.69 5.52 -12.80
C GLU A 31 2.52 6.50 -12.79
N GLU A 32 1.34 6.08 -13.22
CA GLU A 32 0.13 6.93 -13.20
C GLU A 32 -0.24 7.31 -11.76
N SER A 33 -0.12 6.36 -10.82
CA SER A 33 -0.38 6.62 -9.40
C SER A 33 0.58 7.65 -8.82
N MET A 34 1.88 7.53 -9.12
CA MET A 34 2.88 8.51 -8.67
C MET A 34 2.65 9.87 -9.30
N GLN A 35 2.35 9.94 -10.60
CA GLN A 35 2.05 11.20 -11.29
C GLN A 35 0.85 11.93 -10.66
N ILE A 36 -0.23 11.19 -10.33
CA ILE A 36 -1.42 11.77 -9.69
C ILE A 36 -1.05 12.33 -8.31
N GLN A 37 -0.31 11.58 -7.50
CA GLN A 37 0.07 12.00 -6.15
C GLN A 37 1.05 13.16 -6.18
N SER A 38 1.96 13.21 -7.15
CA SER A 38 2.86 14.35 -7.39
C SER A 38 2.08 15.62 -7.75
N ASN A 39 1.08 15.50 -8.64
CA ASN A 39 0.23 16.64 -9.01
C ASN A 39 -0.62 17.16 -7.84
N LEU A 40 -0.99 16.29 -6.89
CA LEU A 40 -1.69 16.68 -5.66
C LEU A 40 -0.75 17.35 -4.64
N GLY A 41 0.56 17.14 -4.74
CA GLY A 41 1.56 17.76 -3.89
C GLY A 41 1.49 17.35 -2.42
N SER A 42 0.97 16.15 -2.11
CA SER A 42 0.89 15.64 -0.73
C SER A 42 2.29 15.51 -0.11
N THR A 43 2.39 15.60 1.22
CA THR A 43 3.67 15.39 1.93
C THR A 43 4.15 13.95 1.79
N ILE A 44 3.23 12.98 1.82
CA ILE A 44 3.51 11.55 1.72
C ILE A 44 2.70 10.97 0.56
N ALA A 45 3.37 10.27 -0.33
CA ALA A 45 2.77 9.42 -1.34
C ALA A 45 2.84 7.96 -0.91
N MET A 46 1.76 7.20 -1.13
CA MET A 46 1.72 5.76 -0.91
C MET A 46 2.04 5.04 -2.21
N ALA A 47 2.90 4.03 -2.15
CA ALA A 47 3.18 3.19 -3.30
C ALA A 47 1.92 2.53 -3.84
N PHE A 48 1.91 2.25 -5.14
CA PHE A 48 0.83 1.50 -5.76
C PHE A 48 0.99 0.02 -5.45
N ASP A 49 -0.02 -0.59 -4.82
CA ASP A 49 0.03 -1.95 -4.33
C ASP A 49 -1.19 -2.80 -4.74
N GLU A 50 -1.06 -4.10 -4.61
CA GLU A 50 -2.19 -5.01 -4.68
C GLU A 50 -2.58 -5.50 -3.29
N CYS A 51 -3.68 -4.98 -2.75
CA CYS A 51 -4.29 -5.55 -1.57
C CYS A 51 -5.12 -6.77 -1.97
N ALA A 52 -4.60 -7.96 -1.71
CA ALA A 52 -5.28 -9.21 -1.96
C ALA A 52 -6.41 -9.45 -0.94
N PRO A 53 -7.47 -10.23 -1.29
CA PRO A 53 -8.49 -10.63 -0.32
C PRO A 53 -7.88 -11.42 0.85
N ALA A 54 -8.34 -11.18 2.08
CA ALA A 54 -7.79 -11.83 3.29
C ALA A 54 -7.82 -13.36 3.23
N LYS A 55 -8.84 -13.93 2.58
CA LYS A 55 -9.01 -15.39 2.41
C LYS A 55 -8.53 -15.93 1.06
N ALA A 56 -7.67 -15.20 0.36
CA ALA A 56 -7.04 -15.71 -0.86
C ALA A 56 -6.08 -16.86 -0.52
N ASP A 57 -5.92 -17.79 -1.46
CA ASP A 57 -4.96 -18.87 -1.28
C ASP A 57 -3.51 -18.36 -1.24
N ARG A 58 -2.65 -19.13 -0.59
CA ARG A 58 -1.25 -18.78 -0.37
C ARG A 58 -0.50 -18.45 -1.66
N LYS A 59 -0.77 -19.18 -2.74
CA LYS A 59 -0.10 -18.98 -4.04
C LYS A 59 -0.50 -17.64 -4.65
N TYR A 60 -1.78 -17.29 -4.55
CA TYR A 60 -2.25 -15.97 -4.99
C TYR A 60 -1.59 -14.85 -4.19
N ILE A 61 -1.56 -14.98 -2.85
CA ILE A 61 -0.90 -14.01 -1.96
C ILE A 61 0.56 -13.82 -2.33
N GLN A 62 1.32 -14.91 -2.53
CA GLN A 62 2.72 -14.82 -2.93
C GLN A 62 2.90 -14.06 -4.26
N ASN A 63 2.11 -14.40 -5.27
CA ASN A 63 2.16 -13.72 -6.57
C ASN A 63 1.79 -12.24 -6.47
N SER A 64 0.83 -11.90 -5.62
CA SER A 64 0.39 -10.52 -5.35
C SER A 64 1.49 -9.71 -4.66
N VAL A 65 2.16 -10.30 -3.67
CA VAL A 65 3.29 -9.69 -2.96
C VAL A 65 4.47 -9.44 -3.90
N ASP A 66 4.83 -10.43 -4.72
CA ASP A 66 5.92 -10.27 -5.69
C ASP A 66 5.61 -9.19 -6.75
N ARG A 67 4.35 -9.07 -7.16
CA ARG A 67 3.90 -7.98 -8.04
C ARG A 67 3.96 -6.64 -7.33
N THR A 68 3.47 -6.56 -6.09
CA THR A 68 3.52 -5.34 -5.27
C THR A 68 4.96 -4.85 -5.10
N TYR A 69 5.91 -5.76 -4.87
CA TYR A 69 7.33 -5.41 -4.80
C TYR A 69 7.85 -4.78 -6.11
N ARG A 70 7.60 -5.41 -7.26
CA ARG A 70 8.01 -4.86 -8.56
C ARG A 70 7.33 -3.52 -8.87
N TRP A 71 6.08 -3.36 -8.47
CA TRP A 71 5.37 -2.09 -8.58
C TRP A 71 5.98 -1.01 -7.68
N LEU A 72 6.43 -1.38 -6.47
CA LEU A 72 7.13 -0.46 -5.58
C LEU A 72 8.45 0.04 -6.18
N GLU A 73 9.24 -0.83 -6.81
CA GLU A 73 10.46 -0.41 -7.52
C GLU A 73 10.15 0.62 -8.63
N ARG A 74 9.07 0.40 -9.37
CA ARG A 74 8.59 1.35 -10.39
C ARG A 74 8.12 2.67 -9.76
N CYS A 75 7.36 2.61 -8.67
CA CYS A 75 6.95 3.80 -7.90
C CYS A 75 8.17 4.61 -7.44
N LYS A 76 9.18 3.96 -6.86
CA LYS A 76 10.40 4.62 -6.38
C LYS A 76 11.12 5.34 -7.53
N LYS A 77 11.30 4.67 -8.66
CA LYS A 77 11.94 5.25 -9.85
C LYS A 77 11.16 6.46 -10.39
N GLU A 78 9.84 6.33 -10.49
CA GLU A 78 8.99 7.39 -11.01
C GLU A 78 8.91 8.59 -10.05
N MET A 79 8.81 8.35 -8.74
CA MET A 79 8.82 9.41 -7.73
C MET A 79 10.13 10.21 -7.77
N ALA A 80 11.28 9.54 -7.86
CA ALA A 80 12.56 10.22 -7.99
C ALA A 80 12.63 11.10 -9.25
N ARG A 81 12.08 10.61 -10.37
CA ARG A 81 11.97 11.38 -11.62
C ARG A 81 11.08 12.61 -11.44
N LEU A 82 9.89 12.43 -10.86
CA LEU A 82 8.92 13.51 -10.66
C LEU A 82 9.47 14.60 -9.72
N ASN A 83 10.07 14.21 -8.59
CA ASN A 83 10.66 15.14 -7.64
C ASN A 83 11.83 15.96 -8.21
N SER A 84 12.46 15.49 -9.30
CA SER A 84 13.52 16.22 -9.98
C SER A 84 13.04 17.24 -11.03
N LEU A 85 11.75 17.28 -11.34
CA LEU A 85 11.21 18.20 -12.34
C LEU A 85 11.12 19.63 -11.78
N PRO A 86 11.42 20.66 -12.58
CA PRO A 86 11.47 22.05 -12.11
C PRO A 86 10.10 22.63 -11.71
N ASP A 87 9.02 22.07 -12.22
CA ASP A 87 7.63 22.48 -12.01
C ASP A 87 6.86 21.56 -11.06
N THR A 88 7.54 20.67 -10.34
CA THR A 88 6.92 19.78 -9.35
C THR A 88 6.32 20.58 -8.20
N VAL A 89 5.07 20.25 -7.84
CA VAL A 89 4.33 20.93 -6.77
C VAL A 89 5.02 20.75 -5.40
N ASN A 90 5.52 19.54 -5.14
CA ASN A 90 6.27 19.22 -3.92
C ASN A 90 7.50 18.35 -4.26
N PRO A 91 8.69 18.95 -4.46
CA PRO A 91 9.91 18.21 -4.79
C PRO A 91 10.45 17.36 -3.64
N GLU A 92 9.95 17.56 -2.41
CA GLU A 92 10.32 16.80 -1.22
C GLU A 92 9.23 15.77 -0.82
N GLN A 93 8.35 15.41 -1.76
CA GLN A 93 7.32 14.42 -1.50
C GLN A 93 7.94 13.06 -1.16
N MET A 94 7.58 12.55 0.02
CA MET A 94 8.07 11.28 0.55
C MET A 94 7.30 10.10 -0.05
N LEU A 95 7.97 8.95 -0.23
CA LEU A 95 7.37 7.71 -0.67
C LEU A 95 7.35 6.67 0.44
N PHE A 96 6.17 6.16 0.77
CA PHE A 96 5.99 5.03 1.68
C PHE A 96 5.74 3.74 0.90
N GLY A 97 6.55 2.70 1.18
CA GLY A 97 6.32 1.35 0.70
C GLY A 97 5.28 0.61 1.56
N ILE A 98 4.55 -0.33 0.95
CA ILE A 98 3.46 -1.03 1.63
C ILE A 98 3.80 -2.52 1.74
N ASP A 99 3.91 -3.02 2.97
CA ASP A 99 4.01 -4.45 3.23
C ASP A 99 2.65 -5.12 3.03
N GLN A 100 2.65 -6.22 2.28
CA GLN A 100 1.51 -7.07 2.00
C GLN A 100 1.84 -8.54 2.29
N GLY A 101 0.83 -9.42 2.38
CA GLY A 101 1.05 -10.86 2.62
C GLY A 101 -0.13 -11.57 3.27
N GLY A 102 -1.30 -10.92 3.36
CA GLY A 102 -2.47 -11.47 4.04
C GLY A 102 -2.17 -11.77 5.50
N VAL A 103 -2.54 -12.96 5.97
CA VAL A 103 -2.25 -13.45 7.32
C VAL A 103 -1.05 -14.43 7.37
N PHE A 104 -0.25 -14.49 6.30
CA PHE A 104 0.90 -15.39 6.21
C PHE A 104 2.17 -14.68 6.68
N ASN A 105 2.54 -14.87 7.95
CA ASN A 105 3.66 -14.18 8.59
C ASN A 105 4.99 -14.37 7.86
N ASP A 106 5.27 -15.55 7.34
CA ASP A 106 6.51 -15.82 6.61
C ASP A 106 6.60 -15.04 5.28
N ILE A 107 5.49 -14.90 4.54
CA ILE A 107 5.42 -14.09 3.32
C ILE A 107 5.61 -12.62 3.66
N ARG A 108 4.94 -12.13 4.72
CA ARG A 108 5.06 -10.75 5.17
C ARG A 108 6.47 -10.40 5.65
N ILE A 109 7.08 -11.28 6.45
CA ILE A 109 8.45 -11.07 6.93
C ILE A 109 9.44 -11.00 5.77
N ASP A 110 9.30 -11.88 4.78
CA ASP A 110 10.12 -11.83 3.56
C ASP A 110 9.90 -10.50 2.82
N HIS A 111 8.65 -10.12 2.62
CA HIS A 111 8.31 -8.87 1.93
C HIS A 111 8.79 -7.63 2.70
N ALA A 112 8.60 -7.58 4.02
CA ALA A 112 9.08 -6.48 4.86
C ALA A 112 10.60 -6.30 4.75
N LYS A 113 11.37 -7.38 4.77
CA LYS A 113 12.83 -7.34 4.55
C LYS A 113 13.17 -6.79 3.17
N ARG A 114 12.55 -7.30 2.12
CA ARG A 114 12.79 -6.87 0.74
C ARG A 114 12.48 -5.39 0.52
N ILE A 115 11.33 -4.90 1.00
CA ILE A 115 10.99 -3.47 0.86
C ILE A 115 11.89 -2.57 1.70
N SER A 116 12.40 -3.06 2.84
CA SER A 116 13.34 -2.32 3.68
C SER A 116 14.68 -2.07 2.99
N GLU A 117 15.13 -2.99 2.11
CA GLU A 117 16.34 -2.84 1.31
C GLU A 117 16.25 -1.70 0.28
N LEU A 118 15.04 -1.25 -0.05
CA LEU A 118 14.81 -0.15 -0.98
C LEU A 118 15.07 1.23 -0.38
N ASP A 119 15.34 1.35 0.92
CA ASP A 119 15.60 2.62 1.63
C ASP A 119 14.60 3.71 1.25
N LEU A 120 13.36 3.52 1.68
CA LEU A 120 12.26 4.47 1.46
C LEU A 120 12.16 5.47 2.61
N ASP A 121 11.34 6.52 2.43
CA ASP A 121 11.10 7.53 3.47
C ASP A 121 10.26 7.00 4.64
N GLY A 122 9.46 5.97 4.39
CA GLY A 122 8.67 5.28 5.40
C GLY A 122 8.03 4.01 4.87
N TYR A 123 7.35 3.30 5.75
CA TYR A 123 6.75 2.01 5.46
C TYR A 123 5.31 1.95 5.98
N ALA A 124 4.49 1.15 5.33
CA ALA A 124 3.14 0.89 5.78
C ALA A 124 2.88 -0.62 5.86
N VAL A 125 2.05 -1.03 6.80
CA VAL A 125 1.50 -2.38 6.86
C VAL A 125 0.09 -2.33 6.30
N GLY A 126 -0.08 -2.90 5.10
CA GLY A 126 -1.34 -2.95 4.38
C GLY A 126 -1.99 -4.33 4.40
N GLY A 127 -3.18 -4.44 3.78
CA GLY A 127 -3.90 -5.72 3.67
C GLY A 127 -4.39 -6.29 4.99
N LEU A 128 -4.61 -5.44 5.98
CA LEU A 128 -5.26 -5.75 7.26
C LEU A 128 -6.59 -4.98 7.36
N ALA A 129 -7.45 -5.36 8.30
CA ALA A 129 -8.83 -4.90 8.43
C ALA A 129 -9.68 -5.17 7.17
N VAL A 130 -9.46 -6.32 6.53
CA VAL A 130 -10.09 -6.71 5.26
C VAL A 130 -10.80 -8.08 5.35
N GLY A 131 -11.07 -8.56 6.57
CA GLY A 131 -11.82 -9.78 6.85
C GLY A 131 -11.13 -10.81 7.74
N GLU A 132 -9.92 -10.50 8.23
CA GLU A 132 -9.25 -11.24 9.31
C GLU A 132 -9.83 -10.85 10.67
N THR A 133 -9.55 -11.67 11.69
CA THR A 133 -9.87 -11.35 13.08
C THR A 133 -8.88 -10.34 13.68
N HIS A 134 -9.25 -9.70 14.80
CA HIS A 134 -8.33 -8.82 15.51
C HIS A 134 -7.09 -9.57 16.02
N GLU A 135 -7.24 -10.81 16.45
CA GLU A 135 -6.14 -11.65 16.91
C GLU A 135 -5.15 -11.92 15.77
N GLU A 136 -5.65 -12.30 14.58
CA GLU A 136 -4.82 -12.48 13.38
C GLU A 136 -4.10 -11.19 12.98
N MET A 137 -4.78 -10.04 13.08
CA MET A 137 -4.17 -8.73 12.79
C MET A 137 -3.04 -8.41 13.77
N TYR A 138 -3.24 -8.61 15.08
CA TYR A 138 -2.20 -8.37 16.08
C TYR A 138 -1.03 -9.34 15.92
N ASP A 139 -1.30 -10.62 15.66
CA ASP A 139 -0.26 -11.61 15.38
C ASP A 139 0.62 -11.19 14.19
N VAL A 140 0.00 -10.70 13.11
CA VAL A 140 0.73 -10.16 11.95
C VAL A 140 1.60 -8.97 12.37
N LEU A 141 1.08 -8.02 13.13
CA LEU A 141 1.82 -6.83 13.53
C LEU A 141 3.03 -7.19 14.41
N ASP A 142 2.85 -8.05 15.39
CA ASP A 142 3.90 -8.51 16.29
C ASP A 142 5.03 -9.22 15.53
N ASN A 143 4.68 -9.95 14.47
CA ASN A 143 5.65 -10.69 13.66
C ASN A 143 6.34 -9.83 12.58
N VAL A 144 5.69 -8.79 12.05
CA VAL A 144 6.18 -8.02 10.88
C VAL A 144 6.92 -6.75 11.27
N VAL A 145 6.37 -5.97 12.22
CA VAL A 145 6.93 -4.67 12.60
C VAL A 145 8.40 -4.73 13.02
N PRO A 146 8.90 -5.78 13.71
CA PRO A 146 10.31 -5.90 14.05
C PRO A 146 11.28 -5.92 12.85
N TYR A 147 10.79 -6.24 11.64
CA TYR A 147 11.60 -6.30 10.42
C TYR A 147 11.55 -5.03 9.58
N LEU A 148 10.72 -4.06 9.96
CA LEU A 148 10.72 -2.74 9.34
C LEU A 148 11.77 -1.83 10.01
N PRO A 149 12.38 -0.87 9.28
CA PRO A 149 13.37 0.05 9.81
C PRO A 149 12.82 0.88 10.98
N LYS A 150 13.51 0.85 12.12
CA LYS A 150 13.07 1.52 13.35
C LYS A 150 13.27 3.04 13.34
N ASP A 151 14.14 3.52 12.47
CA ASP A 151 14.45 4.94 12.25
C ASP A 151 13.55 5.60 11.20
N LYS A 152 12.65 4.84 10.61
CA LYS A 152 11.66 5.31 9.62
C LYS A 152 10.24 5.22 10.19
N PRO A 153 9.35 6.15 9.82
CA PRO A 153 7.96 6.08 10.24
C PRO A 153 7.26 4.84 9.67
N THR A 154 6.45 4.20 10.51
CA THR A 154 5.59 3.07 10.10
C THR A 154 4.13 3.45 10.25
N TYR A 155 3.33 3.22 9.21
CA TYR A 155 1.90 3.51 9.15
C TYR A 155 1.08 2.23 9.04
N LEU A 156 0.17 1.99 9.98
CA LEU A 156 -0.81 0.91 9.88
C LEU A 156 -2.00 1.38 9.05
N MET A 157 -2.19 0.75 7.89
CA MET A 157 -3.31 1.03 6.99
C MET A 157 -4.58 0.30 7.45
N GLY A 158 -5.71 0.95 7.26
CA GLY A 158 -7.02 0.38 7.55
C GLY A 158 -7.84 1.25 8.50
N CYS A 159 -9.08 0.84 8.74
CA CYS A 159 -9.97 1.57 9.64
C CYS A 159 -9.79 1.09 11.08
N LEU A 160 -8.92 1.74 11.82
CA LEU A 160 -8.72 1.46 13.26
C LEU A 160 -9.76 2.13 14.16
N LEU A 161 -10.77 2.79 13.60
CA LEU A 161 -11.76 3.57 14.35
C LEU A 161 -12.46 2.73 15.46
N TYR A 162 -12.58 1.43 15.23
CA TYR A 162 -13.22 0.48 16.16
C TYR A 162 -12.23 -0.33 17.02
N THR A 163 -10.95 -0.30 16.68
CA THR A 163 -9.91 -1.13 17.32
C THR A 163 -8.94 -0.34 18.18
N SER A 164 -8.77 0.97 17.88
CA SER A 164 -7.90 1.86 18.65
C SER A 164 -8.67 3.13 18.99
N PRO A 165 -9.18 3.26 20.25
CA PRO A 165 -9.89 4.46 20.67
C PRO A 165 -8.99 5.69 20.51
N SER A 166 -9.47 6.67 19.76
CA SER A 166 -8.82 7.95 19.56
C SER A 166 -9.40 8.97 20.56
N PRO A 167 -8.61 9.93 21.07
CA PRO A 167 -9.14 11.05 21.84
C PRO A 167 -10.26 11.84 21.14
N ARG A 168 -10.33 11.77 19.80
CA ARG A 168 -11.39 12.39 19.00
C ARG A 168 -12.71 11.62 19.04
N ASP A 169 -12.72 10.34 19.44
CA ASP A 169 -13.94 9.52 19.51
C ASP A 169 -14.85 9.97 20.64
N ARG A 170 -14.31 10.65 21.66
CA ARG A 170 -15.07 11.25 22.78
C ARG A 170 -15.91 12.46 22.38
N THR A 171 -15.72 13.02 21.21
CA THR A 171 -16.43 14.22 20.73
C THR A 171 -17.61 13.89 19.83
N ARG A 172 -17.93 12.62 19.64
CA ARG A 172 -19.03 12.13 18.80
C ARG A 172 -20.22 11.56 19.59
N SER A 173 -20.33 11.87 20.87
CA SER A 173 -21.54 11.57 21.68
C SER A 173 -22.53 12.71 21.63
#